data_32cf787acb08df7eb352302a073765d3
#
_entry.id   32cf787acb08df7eb352302a073765d3
#
_cell.length_a   1.000
_cell.length_b   1.000
_cell.length_c   1.000
_cell.angle_alpha   90.00
_cell.angle_beta   90.00
_cell.angle_gamma   90.00
#
_symmetry.space_group_name_H-M   'P 1'
#
loop_
_entity.id
_entity.type
_entity.pdbx_description
1 polymer ?
#
loop_
_entity_poly.entity_id
_entity_poly.type
_entity_poly.pdbx_seq_one_letter_code
_entity_poly.pdbx_strand_id
1 'polypeptide(L)'
;MGEGAPLRPTENVLGVLDVDLTRQLRFGSGVILITDQRLVTRFPDATGWQAWDLRPGLALTHHDHAGVGALELRDAQGRLAVWRYTLGHNPAALRFLGLFERAAQALAGGPSPPAEEAAPIAEGVAEEEDSGEPDKPPSTWTLLRLWRFARPYQWQLLAGFLLMLAATAATLVPPYLTMPLMDKVLIPFQSGQQIDTGYVALLLSGLLGSALLAWGLGWAKTYILALVSERIGADLRTITYEHLLKLSLEYFGGRRTGDLMARIGSETDRINIFLSLHLLDFATDVLMIAMTAAILFSIDPTLALVTLVPLPIIAWLIHVVRDRLRTGFEKIDRVWSEVTNVLADTIPGIRVVKAFAQEDREAGRFRDANRHNLAVNDRLNKLWSLFSPTVTLLTEIGLLIVWAAGIWLVSQQRVTVGVLTAFLAYIGRFYTRLDSMSR
;
A
#
# COMPACT_ATOMS: atom_id res chain seq x y z
N MET A 1 -3.97 -28.12 -24.61
CA MET A 1 -4.79 -28.00 -25.81
C MET A 1 -5.15 -29.40 -26.35
N GLY A 2 -6.42 -29.62 -26.70
CA GLY A 2 -6.94 -30.91 -27.08
C GLY A 2 -6.51 -31.44 -28.46
N GLU A 3 -5.25 -31.30 -28.84
CA GLU A 3 -4.73 -31.87 -30.08
C GLU A 3 -4.86 -33.40 -30.06
N GLY A 4 -5.70 -33.94 -30.93
CA GLY A 4 -5.94 -35.37 -31.11
C GLY A 4 -7.18 -35.93 -30.39
N ALA A 5 -8.08 -35.10 -29.86
CA ALA A 5 -9.35 -35.59 -29.34
C ALA A 5 -10.24 -36.07 -30.50
N PRO A 6 -10.86 -37.27 -30.40
CA PRO A 6 -11.70 -37.84 -31.46
C PRO A 6 -13.09 -37.16 -31.44
N LEU A 7 -13.14 -35.90 -31.86
CA LEU A 7 -14.39 -35.13 -31.97
C LEU A 7 -15.15 -35.54 -33.24
N ARG A 8 -16.48 -35.59 -33.18
CA ARG A 8 -17.34 -35.77 -34.35
C ARG A 8 -17.47 -34.44 -35.13
N PRO A 9 -17.67 -34.46 -36.46
CA PRO A 9 -17.69 -33.20 -37.26
C PRO A 9 -18.75 -32.16 -36.87
N THR A 10 -19.75 -32.58 -36.08
CA THR A 10 -20.88 -31.72 -35.65
C THR A 10 -20.80 -31.34 -34.16
N GLU A 11 -19.72 -31.69 -33.44
CA GLU A 11 -19.62 -31.42 -32.02
C GLU A 11 -18.94 -30.08 -31.75
N ASN A 12 -19.55 -29.31 -30.89
CA ASN A 12 -18.96 -28.06 -30.39
C ASN A 12 -18.38 -28.29 -28.99
N VAL A 13 -17.11 -27.94 -28.78
CA VAL A 13 -16.46 -28.01 -27.46
C VAL A 13 -16.95 -26.84 -26.60
N LEU A 14 -17.58 -27.14 -25.48
CA LEU A 14 -18.10 -26.17 -24.52
C LEU A 14 -17.09 -25.80 -23.45
N GLY A 15 -16.18 -26.74 -23.12
CA GLY A 15 -15.16 -26.52 -22.10
C GLY A 15 -14.09 -27.59 -22.05
N VAL A 16 -12.95 -27.23 -21.49
CA VAL A 16 -11.78 -28.09 -21.32
C VAL A 16 -11.30 -27.98 -19.87
N LEU A 17 -10.93 -29.08 -19.26
CA LEU A 17 -10.30 -29.14 -17.95
C LEU A 17 -9.08 -30.02 -18.02
N ASP A 18 -7.92 -29.48 -17.66
CA ASP A 18 -6.71 -30.26 -17.48
C ASP A 18 -6.70 -30.90 -16.09
N VAL A 19 -6.31 -32.19 -16.04
CA VAL A 19 -6.19 -32.94 -14.81
C VAL A 19 -4.76 -33.45 -14.68
N ASP A 20 -4.16 -33.24 -13.53
CA ASP A 20 -2.74 -33.39 -13.29
C ASP A 20 -2.40 -34.56 -12.34
N LEU A 21 -3.40 -35.32 -11.88
CA LEU A 21 -3.19 -36.46 -10.99
C LEU A 21 -3.76 -37.79 -11.58
N THR A 22 -2.94 -38.83 -11.52
CA THR A 22 -3.38 -40.19 -11.83
C THR A 22 -4.28 -40.74 -10.71
N ARG A 23 -4.91 -41.91 -10.96
CA ARG A 23 -5.68 -42.64 -9.93
C ARG A 23 -4.86 -42.99 -8.68
N GLN A 24 -3.54 -43.11 -8.81
CA GLN A 24 -2.61 -43.41 -7.73
C GLN A 24 -2.00 -42.11 -7.09
N LEU A 25 -2.55 -40.94 -7.38
CA LEU A 25 -2.09 -39.61 -6.88
C LEU A 25 -0.65 -39.27 -7.33
N ARG A 26 -0.23 -39.79 -8.49
CA ARG A 26 1.03 -39.40 -9.12
C ARG A 26 0.75 -38.30 -10.15
N PHE A 27 1.66 -37.33 -10.30
CA PHE A 27 1.56 -36.36 -11.35
C PHE A 27 1.53 -36.98 -12.74
N GLY A 28 0.63 -36.48 -13.58
CA GLY A 28 0.47 -36.90 -14.97
C GLY A 28 -0.29 -35.83 -15.74
N SER A 29 -0.40 -35.97 -17.06
CA SER A 29 -1.13 -35.03 -17.91
C SER A 29 -2.36 -35.72 -18.49
N GLY A 30 -3.52 -35.32 -18.06
CA GLY A 30 -4.81 -35.76 -18.59
C GLY A 30 -5.69 -34.56 -18.93
N VAL A 31 -6.76 -34.78 -19.70
CA VAL A 31 -7.69 -33.76 -20.13
C VAL A 31 -9.11 -34.29 -20.14
N ILE A 32 -10.06 -33.42 -19.74
CA ILE A 32 -11.49 -33.66 -19.85
C ILE A 32 -12.06 -32.60 -20.78
N LEU A 33 -12.83 -33.01 -21.77
CA LEU A 33 -13.52 -32.15 -22.73
C LEU A 33 -15.03 -32.37 -22.56
N ILE A 34 -15.79 -31.28 -22.47
CA ILE A 34 -17.23 -31.35 -22.57
C ILE A 34 -17.68 -30.75 -23.92
N THR A 35 -18.50 -31.50 -24.64
CA THR A 35 -19.15 -31.03 -25.86
C THR A 35 -20.65 -30.89 -25.65
N ASP A 36 -21.36 -30.40 -26.63
CA ASP A 36 -22.81 -30.32 -26.64
C ASP A 36 -23.50 -31.70 -26.66
N GLN A 37 -22.76 -32.80 -26.88
CA GLN A 37 -23.31 -34.15 -27.02
C GLN A 37 -22.72 -35.17 -26.04
N ARG A 38 -21.46 -35.00 -25.62
CA ARG A 38 -20.76 -35.99 -24.78
C ARG A 38 -19.61 -35.38 -23.96
N LEU A 39 -19.16 -36.15 -23.00
CA LEU A 39 -17.94 -35.90 -22.23
C LEU A 39 -16.84 -36.81 -22.75
N VAL A 40 -15.70 -36.24 -23.14
CA VAL A 40 -14.55 -36.93 -23.71
C VAL A 40 -13.34 -36.75 -22.82
N THR A 41 -12.59 -37.77 -22.48
CA THR A 41 -11.44 -37.66 -21.60
C THR A 41 -10.27 -38.51 -22.05
N ARG A 42 -9.07 -38.02 -21.73
CA ARG A 42 -7.84 -38.84 -21.70
C ARG A 42 -7.29 -38.76 -20.29
N PHE A 43 -7.28 -39.92 -19.61
CA PHE A 43 -6.72 -40.01 -18.27
C PHE A 43 -5.18 -39.89 -18.29
N PRO A 44 -4.57 -39.33 -17.20
CA PRO A 44 -3.12 -39.18 -17.12
C PRO A 44 -2.34 -40.54 -17.17
N ASP A 45 -3.01 -41.66 -16.85
CA ASP A 45 -2.46 -43.01 -16.83
C ASP A 45 -2.88 -43.86 -18.03
N ALA A 46 -3.57 -43.26 -19.01
CA ALA A 46 -4.07 -43.98 -20.19
C ALA A 46 -3.66 -43.31 -21.51
N THR A 47 -3.37 -44.10 -22.52
CA THR A 47 -3.00 -43.66 -23.87
C THR A 47 -4.22 -43.45 -24.78
N GLY A 48 -5.40 -43.94 -24.37
CA GLY A 48 -6.63 -43.88 -25.15
C GLY A 48 -7.63 -42.87 -24.67
N TRP A 49 -8.49 -42.39 -25.60
CA TRP A 49 -9.61 -41.58 -25.28
C TRP A 49 -10.81 -42.39 -24.85
N GLN A 50 -11.57 -41.91 -23.84
CA GLN A 50 -12.84 -42.47 -23.40
C GLN A 50 -13.92 -41.37 -23.57
N ALA A 51 -15.15 -41.79 -23.90
CA ALA A 51 -16.24 -40.85 -24.08
C ALA A 51 -17.56 -41.42 -23.52
N TRP A 52 -18.38 -40.54 -22.95
CA TRP A 52 -19.71 -40.84 -22.46
C TRP A 52 -20.71 -39.85 -23.07
N ASP A 53 -21.74 -40.35 -23.77
CA ASP A 53 -22.78 -39.51 -24.30
C ASP A 53 -23.59 -38.88 -23.14
N LEU A 54 -23.84 -37.56 -23.24
CA LEU A 54 -24.68 -36.88 -22.29
C LEU A 54 -26.11 -37.45 -22.38
N ARG A 55 -26.64 -37.89 -21.27
CA ARG A 55 -28.00 -38.46 -21.17
C ARG A 55 -28.66 -38.06 -19.85
N PRO A 56 -30.01 -38.04 -19.78
CA PRO A 56 -30.71 -37.82 -18.53
C PRO A 56 -30.28 -38.88 -17.48
N GLY A 57 -29.99 -38.40 -16.26
CA GLY A 57 -29.52 -39.26 -15.17
C GLY A 57 -28.00 -39.40 -15.04
N LEU A 58 -27.21 -38.77 -15.95
CA LEU A 58 -25.78 -38.64 -15.77
C LEU A 58 -25.50 -37.42 -14.85
N ALA A 59 -24.77 -37.62 -13.76
CA ALA A 59 -24.40 -36.58 -12.79
C ALA A 59 -22.89 -36.47 -12.67
N LEU A 60 -22.39 -35.25 -12.66
CA LEU A 60 -21.02 -34.94 -12.35
C LEU A 60 -20.99 -34.32 -10.94
N THR A 61 -20.22 -34.87 -10.02
CA THR A 61 -20.11 -34.36 -8.65
C THR A 61 -18.67 -33.97 -8.33
N HIS A 62 -18.52 -32.88 -7.60
CA HIS A 62 -17.22 -32.39 -7.16
C HIS A 62 -17.01 -32.74 -5.67
N HIS A 63 -15.82 -33.22 -5.36
CA HIS A 63 -15.38 -33.50 -3.99
C HIS A 63 -13.99 -32.92 -3.80
N ASP A 64 -13.76 -32.27 -2.67
CA ASP A 64 -12.46 -31.79 -2.22
C ASP A 64 -12.09 -32.52 -0.93
N HIS A 65 -10.94 -33.19 -0.92
CA HIS A 65 -10.50 -33.95 0.25
C HIS A 65 -8.96 -33.91 0.39
N ALA A 66 -8.51 -33.44 1.53
CA ALA A 66 -7.10 -33.45 1.93
C ALA A 66 -6.12 -32.83 0.89
N GLY A 67 -6.52 -31.75 0.20
CA GLY A 67 -5.67 -31.06 -0.78
C GLY A 67 -5.74 -31.61 -2.20
N VAL A 68 -6.66 -32.56 -2.47
CA VAL A 68 -6.91 -33.14 -3.78
C VAL A 68 -8.37 -32.91 -4.16
N GLY A 69 -8.60 -32.24 -5.29
CA GLY A 69 -9.92 -32.14 -5.90
C GLY A 69 -10.22 -33.39 -6.73
N ALA A 70 -11.48 -33.82 -6.74
CA ALA A 70 -11.96 -34.95 -7.53
C ALA A 70 -13.28 -34.62 -8.21
N LEU A 71 -13.38 -34.89 -9.51
CA LEU A 71 -14.63 -34.91 -10.26
C LEU A 71 -15.06 -36.37 -10.44
N GLU A 72 -16.29 -36.67 -10.10
CA GLU A 72 -16.85 -38.02 -10.16
C GLU A 72 -18.07 -38.03 -11.09
N LEU A 73 -17.98 -38.80 -12.18
CA LEU A 73 -19.10 -39.03 -13.09
C LEU A 73 -19.86 -40.27 -12.64
N ARG A 74 -21.17 -40.11 -12.42
CA ARG A 74 -22.07 -41.17 -11.97
C ARG A 74 -23.31 -41.29 -12.88
N ASP A 75 -23.83 -42.49 -12.98
CA ASP A 75 -25.16 -42.73 -13.53
C ASP A 75 -26.00 -43.58 -12.57
N ALA A 76 -27.20 -43.94 -12.98
CA ALA A 76 -28.12 -44.77 -12.16
C ALA A 76 -27.58 -46.14 -11.75
N GLN A 77 -26.54 -46.62 -12.43
CA GLN A 77 -25.92 -47.92 -12.14
C GLN A 77 -24.64 -47.82 -11.29
N GLY A 78 -24.15 -46.59 -11.04
CA GLY A 78 -23.01 -46.32 -10.19
C GLY A 78 -21.98 -45.37 -10.78
N ARG A 79 -20.75 -45.47 -10.29
CA ARG A 79 -19.64 -44.59 -10.66
C ARG A 79 -19.00 -45.02 -11.97
N LEU A 80 -18.98 -44.14 -12.99
CA LEU A 80 -18.40 -44.38 -14.30
C LEU A 80 -16.92 -43.97 -14.39
N ALA A 81 -16.58 -42.80 -13.86
CA ALA A 81 -15.22 -42.24 -13.92
C ALA A 81 -14.91 -41.36 -12.72
N VAL A 82 -13.62 -41.23 -12.40
CA VAL A 82 -13.12 -40.28 -11.39
C VAL A 82 -11.83 -39.66 -11.92
N TRP A 83 -11.80 -38.35 -11.92
CA TRP A 83 -10.62 -37.54 -12.22
C TRP A 83 -10.14 -36.84 -10.96
N ARG A 84 -8.83 -36.84 -10.77
CA ARG A 84 -8.20 -36.20 -9.61
C ARG A 84 -7.27 -35.10 -10.08
N TYR A 85 -7.21 -34.02 -9.36
CA TYR A 85 -6.40 -32.86 -9.69
C TYR A 85 -5.95 -32.15 -8.44
N THR A 86 -4.87 -31.37 -8.55
CA THR A 86 -4.39 -30.51 -7.48
C THR A 86 -5.32 -29.32 -7.28
N LEU A 87 -5.38 -28.75 -6.07
CA LEU A 87 -6.27 -27.63 -5.74
C LEU A 87 -6.07 -26.39 -6.63
N GLY A 88 -4.92 -26.25 -7.27
CA GLY A 88 -4.70 -25.20 -8.27
C GLY A 88 -5.68 -25.23 -9.44
N HIS A 89 -6.23 -26.40 -9.77
CA HIS A 89 -7.25 -26.59 -10.81
C HIS A 89 -8.69 -26.50 -10.30
N ASN A 90 -8.89 -26.28 -9.01
CA ASN A 90 -10.23 -26.27 -8.40
C ASN A 90 -11.18 -25.21 -9.02
N PRO A 91 -10.75 -23.95 -9.28
CA PRO A 91 -11.60 -22.96 -9.93
C PRO A 91 -12.01 -23.38 -11.36
N ALA A 92 -11.11 -24.02 -12.11
CA ALA A 92 -11.40 -24.53 -13.44
C ALA A 92 -12.37 -25.72 -13.39
N ALA A 93 -12.23 -26.62 -12.40
CA ALA A 93 -13.11 -27.75 -12.19
C ALA A 93 -14.54 -27.33 -11.82
N LEU A 94 -14.70 -26.30 -10.99
CA LEU A 94 -16.03 -25.76 -10.63
C LEU A 94 -16.70 -25.12 -11.84
N ARG A 95 -15.95 -24.36 -12.65
CA ARG A 95 -16.48 -23.83 -13.93
C ARG A 95 -16.89 -24.96 -14.89
N PHE A 96 -16.07 -25.99 -15.00
CA PHE A 96 -16.36 -27.15 -15.82
C PHE A 96 -17.64 -27.89 -15.36
N LEU A 97 -17.85 -28.00 -14.04
CA LEU A 97 -19.08 -28.54 -13.45
C LEU A 97 -20.30 -27.73 -13.90
N GLY A 98 -20.26 -26.40 -13.82
CA GLY A 98 -21.34 -25.52 -14.28
C GLY A 98 -21.62 -25.64 -15.78
N LEU A 99 -20.58 -25.89 -16.62
CA LEU A 99 -20.75 -26.18 -18.05
C LEU A 99 -21.45 -27.52 -18.27
N PHE A 100 -21.09 -28.53 -17.50
CA PHE A 100 -21.73 -29.84 -17.57
C PHE A 100 -23.22 -29.76 -17.17
N GLU A 101 -23.54 -29.08 -16.10
CA GLU A 101 -24.94 -28.89 -15.65
C GLU A 101 -25.79 -28.18 -16.70
N ARG A 102 -25.23 -27.13 -17.33
CA ARG A 102 -25.90 -26.40 -18.44
C ARG A 102 -26.12 -27.30 -19.66
N ALA A 103 -25.10 -28.06 -20.06
CA ALA A 103 -25.23 -29.00 -21.18
C ALA A 103 -26.26 -30.10 -20.89
N ALA A 104 -26.29 -30.63 -19.69
CA ALA A 104 -27.26 -31.62 -19.25
C ALA A 104 -28.71 -31.06 -19.21
N GLN A 105 -28.88 -29.81 -18.77
CA GLN A 105 -30.19 -29.11 -18.75
C GLN A 105 -30.69 -28.82 -20.16
N ALA A 106 -29.82 -28.39 -21.09
CA ALA A 106 -30.18 -28.15 -22.49
C ALA A 106 -30.72 -29.42 -23.17
N LEU A 107 -30.17 -30.59 -22.87
CA LEU A 107 -30.66 -31.88 -23.38
C LEU A 107 -31.99 -32.28 -22.73
N ALA A 108 -32.30 -31.82 -21.54
CA ALA A 108 -33.56 -32.11 -20.84
C ALA A 108 -34.73 -31.18 -21.28
N GLY A 109 -34.52 -30.28 -22.25
CA GLY A 109 -35.57 -29.41 -22.80
C GLY A 109 -35.93 -28.21 -21.96
N GLY A 110 -35.09 -27.82 -21.00
CA GLY A 110 -35.23 -26.61 -20.18
C GLY A 110 -34.87 -25.33 -20.99
N PRO A 111 -35.42 -24.14 -20.62
CA PRO A 111 -35.06 -22.90 -21.26
C PRO A 111 -33.57 -22.60 -21.01
N SER A 112 -32.82 -22.39 -22.08
CA SER A 112 -31.43 -21.96 -22.03
C SER A 112 -31.31 -20.62 -21.33
N PRO A 113 -30.52 -20.48 -20.26
CA PRO A 113 -30.11 -19.16 -19.77
C PRO A 113 -29.30 -18.44 -20.85
N PRO A 114 -29.37 -17.09 -20.92
CA PRO A 114 -28.70 -16.29 -21.92
C PRO A 114 -27.21 -16.61 -21.98
N ALA A 115 -26.69 -16.76 -23.19
CA ALA A 115 -25.29 -16.97 -23.47
C ALA A 115 -24.49 -15.75 -23.00
N GLU A 116 -23.88 -15.85 -21.85
CA GLU A 116 -22.75 -15.01 -21.48
C GLU A 116 -21.56 -15.48 -22.33
N GLU A 117 -21.05 -14.61 -23.16
CA GLU A 117 -20.04 -14.87 -24.18
C GLU A 117 -18.91 -15.77 -23.67
N ALA A 118 -18.76 -16.90 -24.29
CA ALA A 118 -17.58 -17.76 -24.14
C ALA A 118 -16.38 -17.03 -24.76
N ALA A 119 -15.65 -16.29 -23.96
CA ALA A 119 -14.36 -15.76 -24.36
C ALA A 119 -13.41 -16.92 -24.69
N PRO A 120 -12.64 -16.88 -25.80
CA PRO A 120 -11.72 -17.93 -26.18
C PRO A 120 -10.66 -18.12 -25.09
N ILE A 121 -10.48 -19.38 -24.67
CA ILE A 121 -9.45 -19.77 -23.71
C ILE A 121 -8.09 -19.64 -24.40
N ALA A 122 -7.45 -18.46 -24.28
CA ALA A 122 -6.06 -18.27 -24.61
C ALA A 122 -5.18 -18.79 -23.47
N GLU A 123 -4.17 -19.49 -23.86
CA GLU A 123 -3.04 -20.06 -23.13
C GLU A 123 -2.54 -19.27 -21.93
N GLY A 124 -2.20 -20.03 -20.92
CA GLY A 124 -1.46 -19.56 -19.74
C GLY A 124 -2.42 -19.32 -18.58
N VAL A 125 -2.00 -19.77 -17.42
CA VAL A 125 -2.52 -19.32 -16.14
C VAL A 125 -2.48 -17.80 -16.16
N ALA A 126 -3.49 -17.19 -16.78
CA ALA A 126 -3.90 -15.87 -16.40
C ALA A 126 -4.52 -16.09 -15.01
N GLU A 127 -3.76 -15.79 -13.95
CA GLU A 127 -4.38 -15.21 -12.79
C GLU A 127 -5.52 -14.37 -13.34
N GLU A 128 -6.76 -14.61 -12.93
CA GLU A 128 -7.72 -13.54 -12.95
C GLU A 128 -7.03 -12.41 -12.18
N GLU A 129 -6.21 -11.63 -12.90
CA GLU A 129 -6.10 -10.24 -12.55
C GLU A 129 -7.57 -9.85 -12.44
N ASP A 130 -7.98 -9.64 -11.19
CA ASP A 130 -9.11 -8.79 -10.88
C ASP A 130 -8.94 -7.58 -11.82
N SER A 131 -9.55 -7.69 -13.02
CA SER A 131 -9.67 -6.60 -13.99
C SER A 131 -10.72 -5.63 -13.48
N GLY A 132 -10.74 -5.44 -12.16
CA GLY A 132 -11.09 -4.19 -11.57
C GLY A 132 -10.19 -3.19 -12.29
N GLU A 133 -10.77 -2.32 -13.11
CA GLU A 133 -10.15 -1.06 -13.54
C GLU A 133 -9.20 -0.65 -12.42
N PRO A 134 -7.92 -0.32 -12.73
CA PRO A 134 -6.94 0.00 -11.71
C PRO A 134 -7.64 0.96 -10.75
N ASP A 135 -7.89 0.49 -9.53
CA ASP A 135 -8.71 1.18 -8.55
C ASP A 135 -8.26 2.63 -8.58
N LYS A 136 -9.06 3.49 -9.21
CA LYS A 136 -8.79 4.92 -9.24
C LYS A 136 -8.42 5.26 -7.82
N PRO A 137 -7.23 5.77 -7.57
CA PRO A 137 -6.74 5.98 -6.21
C PRO A 137 -7.89 6.58 -5.42
N PRO A 138 -8.22 6.04 -4.25
CA PRO A 138 -9.37 6.49 -3.51
C PRO A 138 -9.29 8.00 -3.43
N SER A 139 -10.31 8.68 -3.95
CA SER A 139 -10.38 10.13 -3.95
C SER A 139 -10.01 10.62 -2.56
N THR A 140 -9.23 11.69 -2.45
CA THR A 140 -8.91 12.34 -1.17
C THR A 140 -10.16 12.60 -0.31
N TRP A 141 -11.33 12.71 -0.95
CA TRP A 141 -12.65 12.76 -0.31
C TRP A 141 -13.01 11.48 0.46
N THR A 142 -12.47 10.32 0.06
CA THR A 142 -12.71 9.07 0.81
C THR A 142 -12.04 9.13 2.19
N LEU A 143 -10.93 9.86 2.33
CA LEU A 143 -10.29 10.11 3.62
C LEU A 143 -11.19 10.94 4.55
N LEU A 144 -12.03 11.82 4.02
CA LEU A 144 -12.99 12.57 4.84
C LEU A 144 -14.08 11.66 5.46
N ARG A 145 -14.35 10.48 4.91
CA ARG A 145 -15.24 9.49 5.55
C ARG A 145 -14.66 8.97 6.85
N LEU A 146 -13.34 8.94 7.00
CA LEU A 146 -12.67 8.57 8.25
C LEU A 146 -12.97 9.56 9.38
N TRP A 147 -13.33 10.80 9.06
CA TRP A 147 -13.78 11.80 10.04
C TRP A 147 -14.97 11.31 10.89
N ARG A 148 -15.78 10.42 10.37
CA ARG A 148 -16.90 9.80 11.12
C ARG A 148 -16.39 9.08 12.38
N PHE A 149 -15.24 8.40 12.29
CA PHE A 149 -14.62 7.68 13.40
C PHE A 149 -13.85 8.60 14.35
N ALA A 150 -13.36 9.73 13.84
CA ALA A 150 -12.70 10.75 14.64
C ALA A 150 -13.68 11.68 15.40
N ARG A 151 -14.93 11.79 14.94
CA ARG A 151 -15.96 12.68 15.50
C ARG A 151 -16.21 12.49 17.01
N PRO A 152 -16.24 11.28 17.61
CA PRO A 152 -16.40 11.11 19.05
C PRO A 152 -15.28 11.79 19.86
N TYR A 153 -14.09 11.94 19.26
CA TYR A 153 -12.88 12.50 19.88
C TYR A 153 -12.58 13.93 19.44
N GLN A 154 -13.54 14.64 18.84
CA GLN A 154 -13.36 15.98 18.26
C GLN A 154 -12.78 17.00 19.25
N TRP A 155 -13.17 16.96 20.52
CA TRP A 155 -12.63 17.88 21.52
C TRP A 155 -11.19 17.60 21.88
N GLN A 156 -10.81 16.33 21.94
CA GLN A 156 -9.43 15.91 22.18
C GLN A 156 -8.54 16.21 20.96
N LEU A 157 -9.06 16.01 19.75
CA LEU A 157 -8.39 16.41 18.51
C LEU A 157 -8.22 17.92 18.43
N LEU A 158 -9.22 18.71 18.83
CA LEU A 158 -9.11 20.17 18.90
C LEU A 158 -8.06 20.59 19.92
N ALA A 159 -8.05 19.99 21.11
CA ALA A 159 -7.01 20.23 22.12
C ALA A 159 -5.62 19.86 21.58
N GLY A 160 -5.48 18.73 20.92
CA GLY A 160 -4.24 18.32 20.26
C GLY A 160 -3.80 19.31 19.17
N PHE A 161 -4.72 19.81 18.37
CA PHE A 161 -4.45 20.84 17.36
C PHE A 161 -3.99 22.17 18.00
N LEU A 162 -4.65 22.63 19.04
CA LEU A 162 -4.23 23.84 19.77
C LEU A 162 -2.85 23.69 20.42
N LEU A 163 -2.58 22.51 21.01
CA LEU A 163 -1.26 22.19 21.54
C LEU A 163 -0.20 22.13 20.44
N MET A 164 -0.54 21.60 19.28
CA MET A 164 0.33 21.57 18.11
C MET A 164 0.69 22.98 17.65
N LEU A 165 -0.31 23.87 17.56
CA LEU A 165 -0.13 25.28 17.23
C LEU A 165 0.75 25.99 18.25
N ALA A 166 0.47 25.80 19.54
CA ALA A 166 1.24 26.42 20.62
C ALA A 166 2.69 25.87 20.67
N ALA A 167 2.88 24.55 20.51
CA ALA A 167 4.21 23.93 20.47
C ALA A 167 5.02 24.46 19.28
N THR A 168 4.39 24.55 18.10
CA THR A 168 5.03 25.10 16.91
C THR A 168 5.41 26.56 17.11
N ALA A 169 4.51 27.37 17.66
CA ALA A 169 4.82 28.76 18.00
C ALA A 169 6.01 28.87 18.96
N ALA A 170 6.04 28.06 20.02
CA ALA A 170 7.13 28.04 20.98
C ALA A 170 8.48 27.68 20.34
N THR A 171 8.50 26.75 19.37
CA THR A 171 9.72 26.40 18.64
C THR A 171 10.22 27.49 17.70
N LEU A 172 9.37 28.43 17.30
CA LEU A 172 9.73 29.57 16.45
C LEU A 172 10.24 30.78 17.24
N VAL A 173 10.13 30.79 18.57
CA VAL A 173 10.63 31.86 19.43
C VAL A 173 12.17 31.98 19.43
N PRO A 174 12.97 30.93 19.53
CA PRO A 174 14.43 31.05 19.60
C PRO A 174 15.07 31.83 18.45
N PRO A 175 14.75 31.58 17.15
CA PRO A 175 15.31 32.42 16.09
C PRO A 175 14.94 33.89 16.21
N TYR A 176 13.74 34.20 16.71
CA TYR A 176 13.33 35.61 16.93
C TYR A 176 14.18 36.28 18.00
N LEU A 177 14.47 35.58 19.10
CA LEU A 177 15.30 36.13 20.20
C LEU A 177 16.80 36.22 19.82
N THR A 178 17.27 35.52 18.80
CA THR A 178 18.65 35.69 18.30
C THR A 178 18.87 37.06 17.65
N MET A 179 17.85 37.70 17.08
CA MET A 179 17.98 39.03 16.50
C MET A 179 18.52 40.08 17.51
N PRO A 180 17.81 40.35 18.64
CA PRO A 180 18.31 41.31 19.63
C PRO A 180 19.58 40.86 20.32
N LEU A 181 19.83 39.55 20.42
CA LEU A 181 21.08 39.01 20.96
C LEU A 181 22.28 39.41 20.08
N MET A 182 22.14 39.30 18.76
CA MET A 182 23.18 39.75 17.83
C MET A 182 23.32 41.25 17.76
N ASP A 183 22.22 41.97 17.52
CA ASP A 183 22.24 43.38 17.20
C ASP A 183 22.49 44.28 18.44
N LYS A 184 22.00 43.89 19.62
CA LYS A 184 22.07 44.72 20.83
C LYS A 184 23.12 44.26 21.85
N VAL A 185 23.65 43.02 21.70
CA VAL A 185 24.63 42.50 22.64
C VAL A 185 25.97 42.20 21.94
N LEU A 186 25.99 41.30 20.94
CA LEU A 186 27.24 40.81 20.39
C LEU A 186 27.96 41.86 19.50
N ILE A 187 27.24 42.56 18.62
CA ILE A 187 27.83 43.55 17.73
C ILE A 187 28.32 44.78 18.49
N PRO A 188 27.56 45.38 19.44
CA PRO A 188 28.05 46.49 20.27
C PRO A 188 29.23 46.09 21.15
N PHE A 189 29.25 44.84 21.67
CA PHE A 189 30.40 44.36 22.44
C PHE A 189 31.69 44.30 21.63
N GLN A 190 31.60 43.86 20.37
CA GLN A 190 32.77 43.85 19.46
C GLN A 190 33.29 45.27 19.18
N SER A 191 32.44 46.27 19.25
CA SER A 191 32.82 47.67 19.09
C SER A 191 33.28 48.35 20.41
N GLY A 192 33.51 47.58 21.49
CA GLY A 192 34.04 48.06 22.76
C GLY A 192 32.99 48.56 23.74
N GLN A 193 31.71 48.38 23.50
CA GLN A 193 30.66 48.77 24.46
C GLN A 193 30.54 47.71 25.57
N GLN A 194 30.17 48.15 26.78
CA GLN A 194 29.95 47.23 27.91
C GLN A 194 28.65 46.45 27.73
N ILE A 195 28.72 45.17 28.11
CA ILE A 195 27.55 44.27 28.07
C ILE A 195 26.61 44.63 29.22
N ASP A 196 25.34 44.83 28.92
CA ASP A 196 24.28 44.81 29.93
C ASP A 196 23.96 43.34 30.29
N THR A 197 24.53 42.91 31.42
CA THR A 197 24.36 41.52 31.93
C THR A 197 22.89 41.21 32.25
N GLY A 198 22.08 42.22 32.66
CA GLY A 198 20.66 42.03 32.92
C GLY A 198 19.88 41.74 31.68
N TYR A 199 20.16 42.46 30.60
CA TYR A 199 19.51 42.24 29.31
C TYR A 199 19.90 40.88 28.69
N VAL A 200 21.17 40.47 28.81
CA VAL A 200 21.64 39.16 28.38
C VAL A 200 20.96 38.02 29.16
N ALA A 201 20.88 38.18 30.48
CA ALA A 201 20.19 37.20 31.33
C ALA A 201 18.70 37.07 30.97
N LEU A 202 18.02 38.18 30.63
CA LEU A 202 16.65 38.19 30.15
C LEU A 202 16.50 37.40 28.84
N LEU A 203 17.36 37.62 27.84
CA LEU A 203 17.33 36.93 26.55
C LEU A 203 17.62 35.45 26.71
N LEU A 204 18.63 35.07 27.50
CA LEU A 204 18.97 33.68 27.76
C LEU A 204 17.86 32.95 28.53
N SER A 205 17.24 33.63 29.53
CA SER A 205 16.09 33.05 30.24
C SER A 205 14.87 32.87 29.30
N GLY A 206 14.65 33.83 28.37
CA GLY A 206 13.65 33.72 27.34
C GLY A 206 13.88 32.52 26.37
N LEU A 207 15.13 32.33 25.96
CA LEU A 207 15.53 31.16 25.15
C LEU A 207 15.29 29.85 25.90
N LEU A 208 15.75 29.76 27.16
CA LEU A 208 15.52 28.57 27.99
C LEU A 208 14.03 28.35 28.25
N GLY A 209 13.30 29.41 28.59
CA GLY A 209 11.85 29.35 28.81
C GLY A 209 11.09 28.90 27.58
N SER A 210 11.42 29.43 26.40
CA SER A 210 10.80 28.96 25.14
C SER A 210 11.12 27.48 24.82
N ALA A 211 12.34 27.02 25.13
CA ALA A 211 12.73 25.63 24.93
C ALA A 211 11.97 24.68 25.87
N LEU A 212 11.86 25.05 27.17
CA LEU A 212 11.10 24.29 28.16
C LEU A 212 9.61 24.24 27.80
N LEU A 213 9.07 25.37 27.35
CA LEU A 213 7.67 25.48 26.92
C LEU A 213 7.41 24.65 25.66
N ALA A 214 8.29 24.70 24.69
CA ALA A 214 8.21 23.87 23.49
C ALA A 214 8.29 22.37 23.82
N TRP A 215 9.17 21.98 24.75
CA TRP A 215 9.29 20.61 25.23
C TRP A 215 8.00 20.13 25.91
N GLY A 216 7.47 20.91 26.86
CA GLY A 216 6.27 20.55 27.61
C GLY A 216 5.02 20.47 26.73
N LEU A 217 4.83 21.47 25.85
CA LEU A 217 3.73 21.47 24.87
C LEU A 217 3.87 20.35 23.85
N GLY A 218 5.10 20.07 23.40
CA GLY A 218 5.39 18.97 22.49
C GLY A 218 5.07 17.61 23.12
N TRP A 219 5.45 17.40 24.37
CA TRP A 219 5.10 16.21 25.13
C TRP A 219 3.59 16.04 25.28
N ALA A 220 2.89 17.09 25.73
CA ALA A 220 1.43 17.08 25.90
C ALA A 220 0.71 16.80 24.57
N LYS A 221 1.14 17.46 23.48
CA LYS A 221 0.63 17.20 22.12
C LYS A 221 0.75 15.74 21.76
N THR A 222 1.97 15.20 21.84
CA THR A 222 2.25 13.81 21.43
C THR A 222 1.46 12.82 22.26
N TYR A 223 1.36 13.02 23.57
CA TYR A 223 0.59 12.16 24.46
C TYR A 223 -0.91 12.14 24.11
N ILE A 224 -1.53 13.33 23.97
CA ILE A 224 -2.96 13.43 23.67
C ILE A 224 -3.28 12.80 22.30
N LEU A 225 -2.46 13.10 21.29
CA LEU A 225 -2.70 12.60 19.95
C LEU A 225 -2.47 11.08 19.85
N ALA A 226 -1.45 10.55 20.51
CA ALA A 226 -1.22 9.10 20.62
C ALA A 226 -2.41 8.40 21.31
N LEU A 227 -2.89 8.95 22.43
CA LEU A 227 -4.05 8.41 23.15
C LEU A 227 -5.33 8.37 22.26
N VAL A 228 -5.58 9.44 21.52
CA VAL A 228 -6.73 9.50 20.61
C VAL A 228 -6.59 8.49 19.47
N SER A 229 -5.39 8.37 18.91
CA SER A 229 -5.08 7.41 17.86
C SER A 229 -5.35 5.97 18.31
N GLU A 230 -4.85 5.58 19.49
CA GLU A 230 -5.08 4.23 20.03
C GLU A 230 -6.57 3.95 20.26
N ARG A 231 -7.32 4.94 20.73
CA ARG A 231 -8.79 4.81 20.91
C ARG A 231 -9.51 4.62 19.57
N ILE A 232 -9.17 5.43 18.56
CA ILE A 232 -9.74 5.28 17.21
C ILE A 232 -9.39 3.90 16.63
N GLY A 233 -8.15 3.43 16.82
CA GLY A 233 -7.72 2.10 16.38
C GLY A 233 -8.50 0.98 17.08
N ALA A 234 -8.71 1.09 18.38
CA ALA A 234 -9.51 0.14 19.14
C ALA A 234 -10.99 0.11 18.69
N ASP A 235 -11.59 1.28 18.49
CA ASP A 235 -12.94 1.42 17.97
C ASP A 235 -13.08 0.80 16.57
N LEU A 236 -12.12 1.08 15.67
CA LEU A 236 -12.12 0.52 14.33
C LEU A 236 -12.05 -1.02 14.35
N ARG A 237 -11.17 -1.59 15.18
CA ARG A 237 -11.07 -3.05 15.34
C ARG A 237 -12.39 -3.64 15.86
N THR A 238 -12.99 -3.01 16.87
CA THR A 238 -14.25 -3.46 17.45
C THR A 238 -15.40 -3.41 16.44
N ILE A 239 -15.55 -2.28 15.73
CA ILE A 239 -16.61 -2.09 14.72
C ILE A 239 -16.43 -3.08 13.57
N THR A 240 -15.20 -3.31 13.12
CA THR A 240 -14.88 -4.28 12.05
C THR A 240 -15.23 -5.69 12.49
N TYR A 241 -14.87 -6.07 13.71
CA TYR A 241 -15.19 -7.39 14.26
C TYR A 241 -16.72 -7.59 14.43
N GLU A 242 -17.43 -6.61 15.01
CA GLU A 242 -18.88 -6.67 15.14
C GLU A 242 -19.60 -6.74 13.79
N HIS A 243 -19.05 -6.06 12.77
CA HIS A 243 -19.59 -6.13 11.41
C HIS A 243 -19.40 -7.52 10.81
N LEU A 244 -18.21 -8.10 10.97
CA LEU A 244 -17.93 -9.47 10.50
C LEU A 244 -18.90 -10.49 11.12
N LEU A 245 -19.18 -10.38 12.41
CA LEU A 245 -20.14 -11.30 13.08
C LEU A 245 -21.58 -11.21 12.52
N LYS A 246 -21.92 -10.13 11.84
CA LYS A 246 -23.26 -9.93 11.24
C LYS A 246 -23.34 -10.40 9.78
N LEU A 247 -22.22 -10.79 9.17
CA LEU A 247 -22.19 -11.26 7.79
C LEU A 247 -22.72 -12.68 7.67
N SER A 248 -23.22 -13.02 6.48
CA SER A 248 -23.76 -14.35 6.19
C SER A 248 -22.67 -15.43 6.20
N LEU A 249 -23.05 -16.68 6.46
CA LEU A 249 -22.12 -17.82 6.37
C LEU A 249 -21.51 -18.00 4.97
N GLU A 250 -22.25 -17.60 3.94
CA GLU A 250 -21.77 -17.63 2.53
C GLU A 250 -20.53 -16.76 2.36
N TYR A 251 -20.47 -15.59 3.00
CA TYR A 251 -19.30 -14.70 2.99
C TYR A 251 -18.04 -15.39 3.55
N PHE A 252 -18.20 -16.24 4.57
CA PHE A 252 -17.09 -16.97 5.19
C PHE A 252 -16.65 -18.20 4.38
N GLY A 253 -17.58 -18.82 3.62
CA GLY A 253 -17.33 -20.03 2.86
C GLY A 253 -16.33 -19.85 1.70
N GLY A 254 -16.20 -18.63 1.17
CA GLY A 254 -15.31 -18.31 0.06
C GLY A 254 -13.99 -17.65 0.46
N ARG A 255 -13.74 -17.41 1.76
CA ARG A 255 -12.58 -16.62 2.21
C ARG A 255 -11.72 -17.37 3.22
N ARG A 256 -10.39 -17.15 3.12
CA ARG A 256 -9.43 -17.73 4.07
C ARG A 256 -9.52 -16.99 5.41
N THR A 257 -9.49 -17.72 6.51
CA THR A 257 -9.50 -17.15 7.87
C THR A 257 -8.37 -16.14 8.09
N GLY A 258 -7.20 -16.38 7.47
CA GLY A 258 -6.06 -15.47 7.50
C GLY A 258 -6.37 -14.08 6.91
N ASP A 259 -7.12 -14.00 5.82
CA ASP A 259 -7.50 -12.73 5.18
C ASP A 259 -8.45 -11.92 6.08
N LEU A 260 -9.36 -12.61 6.77
CA LEU A 260 -10.29 -11.97 7.72
C LEU A 260 -9.53 -11.45 8.95
N MET A 261 -8.56 -12.21 9.46
CA MET A 261 -7.70 -11.77 10.55
C MET A 261 -6.83 -10.57 10.15
N ALA A 262 -6.29 -10.56 8.92
CA ALA A 262 -5.51 -9.44 8.39
C ALA A 262 -6.35 -8.16 8.32
N ARG A 263 -7.62 -8.25 7.90
CA ARG A 263 -8.54 -7.09 7.86
C ARG A 263 -8.81 -6.48 9.23
N ILE A 264 -9.00 -7.30 10.26
CA ILE A 264 -9.25 -6.82 11.63
C ILE A 264 -7.97 -6.25 12.24
N GLY A 265 -6.82 -6.90 12.03
CA GLY A 265 -5.54 -6.52 12.61
C GLY A 265 -4.78 -5.52 11.74
N SER A 266 -4.04 -6.01 10.75
CA SER A 266 -3.06 -5.22 10.00
C SER A 266 -3.67 -4.09 9.16
N GLU A 267 -4.86 -4.26 8.58
CA GLU A 267 -5.47 -3.18 7.80
C GLU A 267 -5.99 -2.04 8.69
N THR A 268 -6.61 -2.36 9.82
CA THR A 268 -7.02 -1.34 10.79
C THR A 268 -5.82 -0.64 11.42
N ASP A 269 -4.72 -1.35 11.68
CA ASP A 269 -3.48 -0.75 12.17
C ASP A 269 -2.83 0.16 11.13
N ARG A 270 -2.87 -0.17 9.85
CA ARG A 270 -2.42 0.73 8.77
C ARG A 270 -3.21 2.03 8.74
N ILE A 271 -4.53 1.98 8.90
CA ILE A 271 -5.38 3.18 9.01
C ILE A 271 -5.00 3.99 10.25
N ASN A 272 -4.78 3.33 11.37
CA ASN A 272 -4.37 3.98 12.61
C ASN A 272 -3.01 4.67 12.48
N ILE A 273 -2.00 4.00 11.91
CA ILE A 273 -0.67 4.57 11.64
C ILE A 273 -0.78 5.77 10.70
N PHE A 274 -1.59 5.67 9.63
CA PHE A 274 -1.82 6.79 8.72
C PHE A 274 -2.41 8.01 9.43
N LEU A 275 -3.45 7.82 10.24
CA LEU A 275 -4.11 8.91 10.97
C LEU A 275 -3.23 9.51 12.07
N SER A 276 -2.47 8.67 12.78
CA SER A 276 -1.70 9.08 13.97
C SER A 276 -0.31 9.63 13.68
N LEU A 277 0.37 9.08 12.67
CA LEU A 277 1.72 9.53 12.32
C LEU A 277 1.71 10.43 11.09
N HIS A 278 1.28 9.91 9.94
CA HIS A 278 1.46 10.62 8.68
C HIS A 278 0.58 11.87 8.57
N LEU A 279 -0.68 11.80 8.96
CA LEU A 279 -1.58 12.96 8.88
C LEU A 279 -1.19 14.05 9.87
N LEU A 280 -0.77 13.68 11.08
CA LEU A 280 -0.36 14.64 12.12
C LEU A 280 0.99 15.27 11.82
N ASP A 281 1.95 14.49 11.32
CA ASP A 281 3.24 15.01 10.90
C ASP A 281 3.06 15.97 9.73
N PHE A 282 2.26 15.59 8.73
CA PHE A 282 1.91 16.48 7.61
C PHE A 282 1.23 17.77 8.08
N ALA A 283 0.25 17.68 8.97
CA ALA A 283 -0.41 18.87 9.54
C ALA A 283 0.57 19.76 10.32
N THR A 284 1.49 19.16 11.09
CA THR A 284 2.56 19.88 11.81
C THR A 284 3.50 20.58 10.83
N ASP A 285 3.89 19.92 9.75
CA ASP A 285 4.79 20.48 8.74
C ASP A 285 4.14 21.63 7.97
N VAL A 286 2.89 21.48 7.54
CA VAL A 286 2.11 22.55 6.91
C VAL A 286 1.97 23.76 7.85
N LEU A 287 1.65 23.52 9.12
CA LEU A 287 1.53 24.59 10.11
C LEU A 287 2.87 25.30 10.34
N MET A 288 3.96 24.54 10.47
CA MET A 288 5.31 25.08 10.64
C MET A 288 5.73 25.94 9.44
N ILE A 289 5.48 25.46 8.22
CA ILE A 289 5.76 26.20 6.98
C ILE A 289 4.94 27.49 6.94
N ALA A 290 3.63 27.42 7.20
CA ALA A 290 2.75 28.61 7.18
C ALA A 290 3.15 29.64 8.23
N MET A 291 3.41 29.22 9.48
CA MET A 291 3.83 30.12 10.55
C MET A 291 5.21 30.71 10.29
N THR A 292 6.18 29.91 9.81
CA THR A 292 7.51 30.41 9.45
C THR A 292 7.41 31.42 8.31
N ALA A 293 6.65 31.13 7.25
CA ALA A 293 6.44 32.07 6.17
C ALA A 293 5.81 33.41 6.67
N ALA A 294 4.78 33.31 7.51
CA ALA A 294 4.17 34.50 8.10
C ALA A 294 5.16 35.38 8.90
N ILE A 295 6.04 34.72 9.69
CA ILE A 295 7.09 35.43 10.44
C ILE A 295 8.12 36.05 9.48
N LEU A 296 8.59 35.32 8.47
CA LEU A 296 9.54 35.84 7.50
C LEU A 296 9.00 37.06 6.75
N PHE A 297 7.73 37.02 6.31
CA PHE A 297 7.07 38.16 5.69
C PHE A 297 6.88 39.34 6.63
N SER A 298 6.69 39.10 7.93
CA SER A 298 6.57 40.15 8.93
C SER A 298 7.90 40.84 9.26
N ILE A 299 9.04 40.13 9.07
CA ILE A 299 10.38 40.67 9.32
C ILE A 299 10.86 41.52 8.12
N ASP A 300 10.97 40.90 6.96
CA ASP A 300 11.33 41.57 5.71
C ASP A 300 10.69 40.88 4.49
N PRO A 301 9.72 41.52 3.83
CA PRO A 301 9.02 40.93 2.68
C PRO A 301 9.94 40.64 1.47
N THR A 302 10.98 41.48 1.27
CA THR A 302 11.91 41.35 0.13
C THR A 302 12.72 40.07 0.29
N LEU A 303 13.29 39.85 1.48
CA LEU A 303 14.08 38.67 1.78
C LEU A 303 13.19 37.39 1.80
N ALA A 304 11.94 37.53 2.28
CA ALA A 304 10.95 36.46 2.26
C ALA A 304 10.63 36.01 0.83
N LEU A 305 10.42 36.93 -0.12
CA LEU A 305 10.21 36.58 -1.52
C LEU A 305 11.40 35.88 -2.15
N VAL A 306 12.62 36.33 -1.84
CA VAL A 306 13.86 35.66 -2.31
C VAL A 306 13.92 34.21 -1.82
N THR A 307 13.47 33.97 -0.57
CA THR A 307 13.41 32.60 -0.01
C THR A 307 12.46 31.69 -0.76
N LEU A 308 11.42 32.22 -1.38
CA LEU A 308 10.43 31.42 -2.11
C LEU A 308 10.90 31.02 -3.53
N VAL A 309 11.99 31.61 -4.05
CA VAL A 309 12.47 31.36 -5.42
C VAL A 309 12.74 29.86 -5.72
N PRO A 310 13.32 29.05 -4.84
CA PRO A 310 13.52 27.62 -5.12
C PRO A 310 12.23 26.79 -5.07
N LEU A 311 11.17 27.25 -4.39
CA LEU A 311 9.96 26.45 -4.16
C LEU A 311 9.24 26.00 -5.43
N PRO A 312 9.02 26.85 -6.44
CA PRO A 312 8.40 26.42 -7.69
C PRO A 312 9.19 25.30 -8.39
N ILE A 313 10.53 25.35 -8.31
CA ILE A 313 11.41 24.35 -8.91
C ILE A 313 11.28 23.03 -8.15
N ILE A 314 11.30 23.08 -6.82
CA ILE A 314 11.10 21.90 -5.94
C ILE A 314 9.72 21.30 -6.18
N ALA A 315 8.66 22.10 -6.21
CA ALA A 315 7.30 21.65 -6.46
C ALA A 315 7.14 21.01 -7.84
N TRP A 316 7.75 21.61 -8.86
CA TRP A 316 7.80 21.04 -10.21
C TRP A 316 8.53 19.68 -10.23
N LEU A 317 9.70 19.59 -9.56
CA LEU A 317 10.46 18.35 -9.46
C LEU A 317 9.66 17.24 -8.77
N ILE A 318 9.00 17.56 -7.65
CA ILE A 318 8.11 16.63 -6.94
C ILE A 318 6.98 16.17 -7.87
N HIS A 319 6.34 17.09 -8.60
CA HIS A 319 5.27 16.77 -9.53
C HIS A 319 5.73 15.79 -10.63
N VAL A 320 6.90 16.02 -11.22
CA VAL A 320 7.44 15.18 -12.32
C VAL A 320 7.80 13.77 -11.83
N VAL A 321 8.32 13.65 -10.60
CA VAL A 321 8.81 12.37 -10.07
C VAL A 321 7.71 11.58 -9.35
N ARG A 322 6.68 12.26 -8.84
CA ARG A 322 5.59 11.68 -8.05
C ARG A 322 4.97 10.43 -8.68
N ASP A 323 4.57 10.51 -9.94
CA ASP A 323 3.87 9.40 -10.60
C ASP A 323 4.78 8.18 -10.79
N ARG A 324 6.07 8.41 -11.08
CA ARG A 324 7.07 7.34 -11.20
C ARG A 324 7.33 6.66 -9.86
N LEU A 325 7.44 7.43 -8.79
CA LEU A 325 7.63 6.89 -7.44
C LEU A 325 6.41 6.09 -7.02
N ARG A 326 5.21 6.64 -7.20
CA ARG A 326 3.96 5.97 -6.88
C ARG A 326 3.84 4.62 -7.58
N THR A 327 3.97 4.60 -8.91
CA THR A 327 3.92 3.35 -9.70
C THR A 327 5.04 2.38 -9.28
N GLY A 328 6.21 2.91 -8.90
CA GLY A 328 7.31 2.12 -8.38
C GLY A 328 6.97 1.42 -7.05
N PHE A 329 6.38 2.14 -6.10
CA PHE A 329 5.95 1.56 -4.82
C PHE A 329 4.83 0.53 -4.99
N GLU A 330 3.81 0.82 -5.82
CA GLU A 330 2.74 -0.13 -6.15
C GLU A 330 3.32 -1.43 -6.75
N LYS A 331 4.36 -1.32 -7.58
CA LYS A 331 5.05 -2.47 -8.16
C LYS A 331 5.85 -3.26 -7.11
N ILE A 332 6.49 -2.59 -6.15
CA ILE A 332 7.19 -3.26 -5.05
C ILE A 332 6.20 -4.08 -4.22
N ASP A 333 5.04 -3.51 -3.86
CA ASP A 333 4.03 -4.21 -3.08
C ASP A 333 3.51 -5.45 -3.81
N ARG A 334 3.30 -5.37 -5.12
CA ARG A 334 2.87 -6.51 -5.95
C ARG A 334 3.93 -7.63 -5.95
N VAL A 335 5.20 -7.29 -6.22
CA VAL A 335 6.29 -8.27 -6.26
C VAL A 335 6.60 -8.84 -4.88
N TRP A 336 6.41 -8.06 -3.81
CA TRP A 336 6.49 -8.56 -2.45
C TRP A 336 5.40 -9.59 -2.14
N SER A 337 4.19 -9.38 -2.67
CA SER A 337 3.10 -10.36 -2.57
C SER A 337 3.45 -11.68 -3.25
N GLU A 338 4.17 -11.68 -4.39
CA GLU A 338 4.66 -12.91 -5.03
C GLU A 338 5.61 -13.69 -4.10
N VAL A 339 6.56 -13.00 -3.44
CA VAL A 339 7.46 -13.63 -2.45
C VAL A 339 6.68 -14.22 -1.28
N THR A 340 5.69 -13.47 -0.78
CA THR A 340 4.85 -13.90 0.34
C THR A 340 3.98 -15.10 -0.04
N ASN A 341 3.47 -15.15 -1.28
CA ASN A 341 2.68 -16.28 -1.77
C ASN A 341 3.52 -17.58 -1.81
N VAL A 342 4.78 -17.51 -2.27
CA VAL A 342 5.68 -18.67 -2.22
C VAL A 342 5.83 -19.19 -0.79
N LEU A 343 5.98 -18.32 0.19
CA LEU A 343 6.06 -18.72 1.60
C LEU A 343 4.73 -19.29 2.12
N ALA A 344 3.60 -18.67 1.76
CA ALA A 344 2.27 -19.09 2.17
C ALA A 344 1.88 -20.47 1.61
N ASP A 345 2.42 -20.83 0.45
CA ASP A 345 2.24 -22.17 -0.13
C ASP A 345 3.19 -23.18 0.50
N THR A 346 4.48 -22.83 0.63
CA THR A 346 5.54 -23.78 1.03
C THR A 346 5.46 -24.14 2.52
N ILE A 347 5.19 -23.15 3.41
CA ILE A 347 5.24 -23.39 4.87
C ILE A 347 4.15 -24.37 5.34
N PRO A 348 2.86 -24.21 4.96
CA PRO A 348 1.83 -25.21 5.31
C PRO A 348 2.09 -26.57 4.66
N GLY A 349 2.64 -26.57 3.43
CA GLY A 349 2.98 -27.78 2.67
C GLY A 349 4.33 -28.40 3.01
N ILE A 350 5.05 -27.93 4.03
CA ILE A 350 6.45 -28.33 4.30
C ILE A 350 6.62 -29.86 4.46
N ARG A 351 5.62 -30.54 5.02
CA ARG A 351 5.64 -32.00 5.16
C ARG A 351 5.65 -32.70 3.80
N VAL A 352 4.93 -32.15 2.82
CA VAL A 352 4.90 -32.67 1.44
C VAL A 352 6.25 -32.42 0.77
N VAL A 353 6.78 -31.20 0.88
CA VAL A 353 8.10 -30.84 0.36
C VAL A 353 9.16 -31.78 0.90
N LYS A 354 9.16 -32.05 2.20
CA LYS A 354 10.08 -32.97 2.86
C LYS A 354 9.87 -34.47 2.44
N ALA A 355 8.62 -34.91 2.34
CA ALA A 355 8.30 -36.26 1.96
C ALA A 355 8.77 -36.63 0.53
N PHE A 356 8.79 -35.61 -0.36
CA PHE A 356 9.19 -35.77 -1.76
C PHE A 356 10.59 -35.24 -2.08
N ALA A 357 11.37 -34.83 -1.07
CA ALA A 357 12.71 -34.26 -1.21
C ALA A 357 12.77 -33.09 -2.24
N GLN A 358 11.79 -32.19 -2.21
CA GLN A 358 11.68 -31.08 -3.16
C GLN A 358 12.23 -29.74 -2.58
N GLU A 359 13.08 -29.79 -1.56
CA GLU A 359 13.61 -28.59 -0.89
C GLU A 359 14.37 -27.69 -1.86
N ASP A 360 15.19 -28.28 -2.72
CA ASP A 360 15.99 -27.49 -3.67
C ASP A 360 15.13 -26.78 -4.72
N ARG A 361 14.03 -27.39 -5.14
CA ARG A 361 13.06 -26.81 -6.06
C ARG A 361 12.35 -25.62 -5.42
N GLU A 362 11.82 -25.78 -4.22
CA GLU A 362 11.13 -24.71 -3.51
C GLU A 362 12.09 -23.57 -3.11
N ALA A 363 13.32 -23.90 -2.71
CA ALA A 363 14.37 -22.90 -2.49
C ALA A 363 14.75 -22.17 -3.79
N GLY A 364 14.69 -22.84 -4.94
CA GLY A 364 14.86 -22.24 -6.26
C GLY A 364 13.75 -21.23 -6.56
N ARG A 365 12.48 -21.65 -6.41
CA ARG A 365 11.29 -20.81 -6.60
C ARG A 365 11.32 -19.54 -5.73
N PHE A 366 11.68 -19.70 -4.45
CA PHE A 366 11.82 -18.55 -3.55
C PHE A 366 12.96 -17.63 -3.99
N ARG A 367 14.12 -18.17 -4.37
CA ARG A 367 15.26 -17.35 -4.85
C ARG A 367 14.91 -16.54 -6.08
N ASP A 368 14.13 -17.09 -7.00
CA ASP A 368 13.75 -16.39 -8.24
C ASP A 368 12.76 -15.27 -7.94
N ALA A 369 11.73 -15.51 -7.12
CA ALA A 369 10.81 -14.47 -6.65
C ALA A 369 11.56 -13.36 -5.90
N ASN A 370 12.48 -13.72 -5.00
CA ASN A 370 13.28 -12.75 -4.24
C ASN A 370 14.25 -11.95 -5.12
N ARG A 371 14.84 -12.55 -6.16
CA ARG A 371 15.66 -11.84 -7.17
C ARG A 371 14.82 -10.85 -7.97
N HIS A 372 13.60 -11.23 -8.33
CA HIS A 372 12.68 -10.33 -9.00
C HIS A 372 12.34 -9.12 -8.12
N ASN A 373 12.00 -9.37 -6.86
CA ASN A 373 11.78 -8.33 -5.86
C ASN A 373 13.00 -7.40 -5.70
N LEU A 374 14.21 -7.96 -5.58
CA LEU A 374 15.44 -7.18 -5.51
C LEU A 374 15.62 -6.27 -6.73
N ALA A 375 15.39 -6.78 -7.95
CA ALA A 375 15.56 -6.00 -9.18
C ALA A 375 14.57 -4.84 -9.30
N VAL A 376 13.33 -5.01 -8.82
CA VAL A 376 12.32 -3.95 -8.79
C VAL A 376 12.68 -2.89 -7.76
N ASN A 377 13.06 -3.31 -6.54
CA ASN A 377 13.52 -2.41 -5.48
C ASN A 377 14.76 -1.60 -5.91
N ASP A 378 15.74 -2.23 -6.57
CA ASP A 378 16.96 -1.55 -7.05
C ASP A 378 16.63 -0.43 -8.05
N ARG A 379 15.68 -0.64 -8.95
CA ARG A 379 15.22 0.40 -9.89
C ARG A 379 14.60 1.59 -9.18
N LEU A 380 13.73 1.35 -8.20
CA LEU A 380 13.11 2.42 -7.44
C LEU A 380 14.13 3.14 -6.56
N ASN A 381 15.03 2.39 -5.92
CA ASN A 381 16.10 2.95 -5.10
C ASN A 381 17.05 3.84 -5.91
N LYS A 382 17.36 3.49 -7.17
CA LYS A 382 18.13 4.37 -8.07
C LYS A 382 17.41 5.70 -8.33
N LEU A 383 16.11 5.67 -8.55
CA LEU A 383 15.33 6.89 -8.73
C LEU A 383 15.29 7.73 -7.45
N TRP A 384 15.02 7.08 -6.32
CA TRP A 384 14.95 7.71 -5.01
C TRP A 384 16.28 8.29 -4.56
N SER A 385 17.40 7.56 -4.77
CA SER A 385 18.75 7.99 -4.42
C SER A 385 19.24 9.21 -5.22
N LEU A 386 18.65 9.47 -6.38
CA LEU A 386 18.90 10.71 -7.13
C LEU A 386 17.94 11.83 -6.71
N PHE A 387 16.66 11.51 -6.48
CA PHE A 387 15.63 12.49 -6.16
C PHE A 387 15.90 13.20 -4.83
N SER A 388 16.09 12.45 -3.75
CA SER A 388 16.25 13.01 -2.40
C SER A 388 17.46 13.96 -2.29
N PRO A 389 18.70 13.60 -2.72
CA PRO A 389 19.82 14.54 -2.72
C PRO A 389 19.63 15.74 -3.65
N THR A 390 18.85 15.59 -4.74
CA THR A 390 18.55 16.73 -5.63
C THR A 390 17.66 17.75 -4.94
N VAL A 391 16.65 17.31 -4.20
CA VAL A 391 15.82 18.22 -3.38
C VAL A 391 16.68 18.93 -2.33
N THR A 392 17.54 18.18 -1.63
CA THR A 392 18.47 18.75 -0.65
C THR A 392 19.40 19.79 -1.29
N LEU A 393 19.97 19.49 -2.46
CA LEU A 393 20.82 20.43 -3.20
C LEU A 393 20.05 21.73 -3.57
N LEU A 394 18.81 21.63 -4.02
CA LEU A 394 17.98 22.78 -4.32
C LEU A 394 17.69 23.63 -3.08
N THR A 395 17.47 23.01 -1.93
CA THR A 395 17.29 23.72 -0.66
C THR A 395 18.56 24.42 -0.21
N GLU A 396 19.73 23.79 -0.36
CA GLU A 396 21.03 24.42 -0.07
C GLU A 396 21.35 25.59 -1.03
N ILE A 397 21.02 25.46 -2.31
CA ILE A 397 21.11 26.57 -3.27
C ILE A 397 20.19 27.71 -2.84
N GLY A 398 18.97 27.40 -2.39
CA GLY A 398 18.05 28.39 -1.83
C GLY A 398 18.64 29.13 -0.64
N LEU A 399 19.28 28.40 0.27
CA LEU A 399 19.98 28.99 1.41
C LEU A 399 21.12 29.94 0.98
N LEU A 400 21.92 29.53 -0.01
CA LEU A 400 22.98 30.35 -0.58
C LEU A 400 22.46 31.65 -1.24
N ILE A 401 21.34 31.56 -1.96
CA ILE A 401 20.67 32.73 -2.55
C ILE A 401 20.25 33.72 -1.45
N VAL A 402 19.70 33.22 -0.36
CA VAL A 402 19.30 34.08 0.78
C VAL A 402 20.50 34.67 1.47
N TRP A 403 21.62 33.94 1.62
CA TRP A 403 22.87 34.49 2.10
C TRP A 403 23.36 35.64 1.22
N ALA A 404 23.41 35.44 -0.10
CA ALA A 404 23.88 36.45 -1.04
C ALA A 404 22.97 37.71 -1.01
N ALA A 405 21.65 37.55 -1.07
CA ALA A 405 20.69 38.61 -0.99
C ALA A 405 20.73 39.34 0.37
N GLY A 406 20.87 38.56 1.45
CA GLY A 406 20.95 39.10 2.81
C GLY A 406 22.21 39.93 3.02
N ILE A 407 23.38 39.47 2.60
CA ILE A 407 24.63 40.25 2.66
C ILE A 407 24.53 41.52 1.85
N TRP A 408 23.90 41.47 0.65
CA TRP A 408 23.67 42.66 -0.15
C TRP A 408 22.74 43.68 0.54
N LEU A 409 21.64 43.23 1.17
CA LEU A 409 20.72 44.07 1.92
C LEU A 409 21.35 44.65 3.19
N VAL A 410 22.21 43.88 3.88
CA VAL A 410 22.98 44.40 5.03
C VAL A 410 23.98 45.44 4.58
N SER A 411 24.66 45.30 3.44
CA SER A 411 25.58 46.28 2.92
C SER A 411 24.89 47.62 2.56
N GLN A 412 23.61 47.55 2.22
CA GLN A 412 22.76 48.74 1.98
C GLN A 412 22.12 49.31 3.29
N GLN A 413 22.43 48.73 4.44
CA GLN A 413 21.86 49.11 5.75
C GLN A 413 20.34 48.95 5.84
N ARG A 414 19.72 48.17 4.96
CA ARG A 414 18.29 47.90 4.99
C ARG A 414 17.89 46.84 6.03
N VAL A 415 18.80 45.93 6.30
CA VAL A 415 18.59 44.80 7.21
C VAL A 415 19.79 44.71 8.14
N THR A 416 19.59 44.35 9.40
CA THR A 416 20.68 44.14 10.37
C THR A 416 21.26 42.73 10.27
N VAL A 417 22.46 42.53 10.83
CA VAL A 417 23.09 41.20 10.87
C VAL A 417 22.26 40.24 11.74
N GLY A 418 21.66 40.74 12.83
CA GLY A 418 20.79 39.94 13.68
C GLY A 418 19.53 39.45 12.94
N VAL A 419 18.92 40.33 12.12
CA VAL A 419 17.79 39.96 11.27
C VAL A 419 18.23 38.86 10.26
N LEU A 420 19.36 39.01 9.60
CA LEU A 420 19.87 38.00 8.66
C LEU A 420 20.11 36.66 9.33
N THR A 421 20.73 36.64 10.52
CA THR A 421 20.99 35.38 11.25
C THR A 421 19.69 34.67 11.67
N ALA A 422 18.69 35.44 12.15
CA ALA A 422 17.37 34.90 12.47
C ALA A 422 16.66 34.36 11.22
N PHE A 423 16.75 35.08 10.12
CA PHE A 423 16.19 34.68 8.83
C PHE A 423 16.76 33.34 8.38
N LEU A 424 18.08 33.16 8.44
CA LEU A 424 18.75 31.90 8.10
C LEU A 424 18.33 30.74 9.00
N ALA A 425 18.15 31.00 10.30
CA ALA A 425 17.64 30.00 11.24
C ALA A 425 16.20 29.56 10.93
N TYR A 426 15.35 30.51 10.52
CA TYR A 426 13.98 30.21 10.08
C TYR A 426 13.95 29.45 8.77
N ILE A 427 14.76 29.85 7.80
CA ILE A 427 14.84 29.20 6.48
C ILE A 427 15.34 27.77 6.63
N GLY A 428 16.34 27.51 7.47
CA GLY A 428 16.81 26.16 7.75
C GLY A 428 15.68 25.26 8.24
N ARG A 429 14.83 25.75 9.16
CA ARG A 429 13.65 25.02 9.63
C ARG A 429 12.60 24.83 8.53
N PHE A 430 12.35 25.85 7.73
CA PHE A 430 11.40 25.84 6.64
C PHE A 430 11.77 24.78 5.59
N TYR A 431 13.02 24.77 5.13
CA TYR A 431 13.47 23.81 4.13
C TYR A 431 13.55 22.37 4.68
N THR A 432 13.92 22.18 5.96
CA THR A 432 13.89 20.86 6.60
C THR A 432 12.48 20.25 6.60
N ARG A 433 11.45 21.10 6.80
CA ARG A 433 10.05 20.63 6.74
C ARG A 433 9.57 20.36 5.33
N LEU A 434 10.04 21.12 4.34
CA LEU A 434 9.78 20.83 2.94
C LEU A 434 10.40 19.50 2.50
N ASP A 435 11.63 19.23 2.92
CA ASP A 435 12.29 17.95 2.67
C ASP A 435 11.52 16.78 3.33
N SER A 436 11.07 16.96 4.57
CA SER A 436 10.22 15.98 5.27
C SER A 436 8.94 15.66 4.50
N MET A 437 8.24 16.69 3.98
CA MET A 437 7.01 16.50 3.18
C MET A 437 7.25 15.84 1.82
N SER A 438 8.47 15.86 1.31
CA SER A 438 8.82 15.23 0.02
C SER A 438 9.08 13.72 0.12
N ARG A 439 9.23 13.21 1.32
CA ARG A 439 9.49 11.80 1.67
C ARG A 439 8.22 11.05 2.00
#